data_af159abedb7e090f98afee65d91927ba
#
_entry.id   af159abedb7e090f98afee65d91927ba
#
_cell.length_a   1.000
_cell.length_b   1.000
_cell.length_c   1.000
_cell.angle_alpha   90.00
_cell.angle_beta   90.00
_cell.angle_gamma   90.00
#
_symmetry.space_group_name_H-M   'P 1'
#
loop_
_entity.id
_entity.type
_entity.pdbx_description
1 polymer ?
#
loop_
_entity_poly.entity_id
_entity_poly.type
_entity_poly.pdbx_seq_one_letter_code
_entity_poly.pdbx_strand_id
1 'polypeptide(L)'
;MTRHPLRNAIAGAALLIGAVAAAQQTPSTATPPAANPLDDIPDKMPFNTPYGPPITLKRAQAAVQAAVTEAEKRGWPLNIAVVDSGANLVTMVRMDGAQTASIAISQHKARAAVKYRRPTRAFEDAVQKKGYLYVLSLDDVITSRGGIPLIEEGKIIGAIGCSGATGSQDEAVCTVGASTVNK
;
A
#
# COMPACT_ATOMS: atom_id res chain seq x y z
N MET A 1 -95.86 26.08 -30.73
CA MET A 1 -96.33 25.59 -29.41
C MET A 1 -96.25 24.10 -29.40
N THR A 2 -95.23 23.50 -28.86
CA THR A 2 -95.18 22.07 -28.53
C THR A 2 -94.07 21.84 -27.50
N ARG A 3 -94.46 21.44 -26.33
CA ARG A 3 -93.63 21.15 -25.18
C ARG A 3 -93.03 19.71 -25.33
N HIS A 4 -91.74 19.53 -25.14
CA HIS A 4 -91.16 18.21 -24.97
C HIS A 4 -90.78 18.00 -23.49
N PRO A 5 -91.02 16.85 -22.90
CA PRO A 5 -90.72 16.56 -21.53
C PRO A 5 -89.20 16.05 -21.39
N LEU A 6 -88.53 16.51 -20.33
CA LEU A 6 -87.23 16.01 -19.88
C LEU A 6 -87.38 14.56 -19.39
N ARG A 7 -86.51 13.71 -19.90
CA ARG A 7 -86.27 12.37 -19.31
C ARG A 7 -84.99 12.43 -18.51
N ASN A 8 -85.10 12.27 -17.21
CA ASN A 8 -83.98 12.10 -16.29
C ASN A 8 -83.32 10.71 -16.51
N ALA A 9 -82.04 10.66 -16.85
CA ALA A 9 -81.24 9.46 -16.84
C ALA A 9 -80.39 9.47 -15.55
N ILE A 10 -80.68 8.53 -14.67
CA ILE A 10 -79.86 8.27 -13.46
C ILE A 10 -78.66 7.40 -13.90
N ALA A 11 -77.46 7.98 -13.88
CA ALA A 11 -76.22 7.22 -14.10
C ALA A 11 -75.75 6.61 -12.77
N GLY A 12 -75.85 5.30 -12.68
CA GLY A 12 -75.27 4.56 -11.54
C GLY A 12 -73.75 4.55 -11.59
N ALA A 13 -73.11 5.09 -10.56
CA ALA A 13 -71.69 5.01 -10.37
C ALA A 13 -71.33 3.63 -9.78
N ALA A 14 -70.69 2.80 -10.55
CA ALA A 14 -70.05 1.55 -10.07
C ALA A 14 -68.74 1.85 -9.34
N LEU A 15 -68.67 1.62 -8.03
CA LEU A 15 -67.46 1.67 -7.24
C LEU A 15 -66.58 0.44 -7.58
N LEU A 16 -65.56 0.65 -8.28
CA LEU A 16 -64.41 -0.35 -8.42
C LEU A 16 -63.54 -0.31 -7.16
N ILE A 17 -63.78 -1.29 -6.28
CA ILE A 17 -62.88 -1.53 -5.14
C ILE A 17 -61.63 -2.22 -5.69
N GLY A 18 -60.54 -1.44 -5.91
CA GLY A 18 -59.26 -1.97 -6.27
C GLY A 18 -58.61 -2.69 -5.06
N ALA A 19 -58.45 -3.99 -5.15
CA ALA A 19 -57.67 -4.77 -4.17
C ALA A 19 -56.19 -4.37 -4.29
N VAL A 20 -55.69 -3.65 -3.30
CA VAL A 20 -54.25 -3.39 -3.15
C VAL A 20 -53.59 -4.71 -2.69
N ALA A 21 -52.96 -5.41 -3.60
CA ALA A 21 -52.15 -6.57 -3.26
C ALA A 21 -50.91 -6.07 -2.46
N ALA A 22 -50.92 -6.31 -1.15
CA ALA A 22 -49.73 -6.11 -0.32
C ALA A 22 -48.65 -7.08 -0.77
N ALA A 23 -47.62 -6.57 -1.46
CA ALA A 23 -46.43 -7.33 -1.76
C ALA A 23 -45.75 -7.70 -0.44
N GLN A 24 -45.87 -8.96 -0.03
CA GLN A 24 -45.10 -9.52 1.07
C GLN A 24 -43.62 -9.48 0.68
N GLN A 25 -42.88 -8.56 1.26
CA GLN A 25 -41.42 -8.58 1.18
C GLN A 25 -40.93 -9.85 1.90
N THR A 26 -40.47 -10.83 1.13
CA THR A 26 -39.74 -11.95 1.67
C THR A 26 -38.51 -11.40 2.40
N PRO A 27 -38.24 -11.83 3.66
CA PRO A 27 -37.07 -11.39 4.36
C PRO A 27 -35.83 -11.80 3.52
N SER A 28 -35.07 -10.81 3.08
CA SER A 28 -33.76 -11.04 2.44
C SER A 28 -32.88 -11.75 3.45
N THR A 29 -32.54 -13.00 3.19
CA THR A 29 -31.48 -13.70 3.93
C THR A 29 -30.15 -13.06 3.53
N ALA A 30 -29.85 -11.89 4.11
CA ALA A 30 -28.55 -11.27 3.94
C ALA A 30 -27.51 -12.26 4.49
N THR A 31 -26.64 -12.75 3.61
CA THR A 31 -25.45 -13.51 4.04
C THR A 31 -24.71 -12.67 5.07
N PRO A 32 -24.33 -13.22 6.24
CA PRO A 32 -23.55 -12.48 7.22
C PRO A 32 -22.32 -11.86 6.54
N PRO A 33 -21.96 -10.62 6.87
CA PRO A 33 -20.75 -10.01 6.31
C PRO A 33 -19.56 -10.95 6.58
N ALA A 34 -18.72 -11.14 5.58
CA ALA A 34 -17.50 -11.92 5.73
C ALA A 34 -16.67 -11.34 6.89
N ALA A 35 -16.11 -12.21 7.73
CA ALA A 35 -15.27 -11.78 8.84
C ALA A 35 -14.15 -10.86 8.32
N ASN A 36 -13.94 -9.72 8.99
CA ASN A 36 -12.87 -8.80 8.61
C ASN A 36 -11.52 -9.42 9.02
N PRO A 37 -10.60 -9.66 8.08
CA PRO A 37 -9.29 -10.22 8.41
C PRO A 37 -8.46 -9.37 9.38
N LEU A 38 -8.84 -8.11 9.59
CA LEU A 38 -8.18 -7.20 10.56
C LEU A 38 -8.62 -7.48 12.00
N ASP A 39 -9.69 -8.24 12.22
CA ASP A 39 -10.17 -8.63 13.54
C ASP A 39 -9.42 -9.87 14.09
N ASP A 40 -8.62 -10.53 13.23
CA ASP A 40 -7.77 -11.66 13.63
C ASP A 40 -6.57 -11.15 14.44
N ILE A 41 -6.34 -11.76 15.61
CA ILE A 41 -5.25 -11.41 16.53
C ILE A 41 -4.17 -12.50 16.44
N PRO A 42 -3.05 -12.24 15.73
CA PRO A 42 -1.98 -13.22 15.62
C PRO A 42 -1.29 -13.47 16.98
N ASP A 43 -1.05 -14.73 17.34
CA ASP A 43 -0.30 -15.09 18.55
C ASP A 43 1.15 -14.57 18.53
N LYS A 44 1.73 -14.44 17.36
CA LYS A 44 3.12 -13.96 17.18
C LYS A 44 3.14 -12.56 16.60
N MET A 45 3.90 -11.69 17.24
CA MET A 45 4.14 -10.34 16.70
C MET A 45 4.96 -10.43 15.41
N PRO A 46 4.40 -10.00 14.26
CA PRO A 46 5.16 -9.93 13.00
C PRO A 46 6.20 -8.79 13.07
N PHE A 47 7.27 -8.91 12.31
CA PHE A 47 8.27 -7.83 12.15
C PHE A 47 8.87 -7.33 13.47
N ASN A 48 9.31 -8.26 14.32
CA ASN A 48 9.88 -7.98 15.64
C ASN A 48 11.43 -7.97 15.65
N THR A 49 12.09 -7.93 14.50
CA THR A 49 13.55 -7.84 14.41
C THR A 49 14.06 -6.65 15.22
N PRO A 50 14.94 -6.85 16.21
CA PRO A 50 15.42 -5.77 17.07
C PRO A 50 16.31 -4.79 16.30
N TYR A 51 16.40 -3.57 16.79
CA TYR A 51 17.37 -2.60 16.28
C TYR A 51 18.76 -2.88 16.84
N GLY A 52 19.77 -2.70 15.98
CA GLY A 52 21.18 -2.77 16.31
C GLY A 52 21.87 -1.41 16.27
N PRO A 53 23.21 -1.38 16.38
CA PRO A 53 23.99 -0.16 16.22
C PRO A 53 23.79 0.42 14.80
N PRO A 54 24.01 1.74 14.61
CA PRO A 54 23.89 2.36 13.29
C PRO A 54 24.93 1.75 12.31
N ILE A 55 24.52 1.56 11.05
CA ILE A 55 25.41 1.12 9.98
C ILE A 55 26.55 2.14 9.80
N THR A 56 27.78 1.67 9.61
CA THR A 56 28.91 2.56 9.33
C THR A 56 28.85 3.11 7.90
N LEU A 57 29.41 4.30 7.68
CA LEU A 57 29.49 4.92 6.35
C LEU A 57 30.14 3.97 5.32
N LYS A 58 31.22 3.30 5.68
CA LYS A 58 31.94 2.36 4.80
C LYS A 58 31.03 1.25 4.29
N ARG A 59 30.21 0.66 5.17
CA ARG A 59 29.27 -0.41 4.80
C ARG A 59 28.09 0.12 4.00
N ALA A 60 27.57 1.28 4.37
CA ALA A 60 26.50 1.94 3.62
C ALA A 60 26.94 2.26 2.18
N GLN A 61 28.17 2.75 2.00
CA GLN A 61 28.74 3.00 0.67
C GLN A 61 28.93 1.71 -0.14
N ALA A 62 29.35 0.63 0.49
CA ALA A 62 29.46 -0.68 -0.19
C ALA A 62 28.10 -1.18 -0.69
N ALA A 63 27.05 -1.05 0.13
CA ALA A 63 25.69 -1.41 -0.26
C ALA A 63 25.16 -0.55 -1.43
N VAL A 64 25.39 0.77 -1.36
CA VAL A 64 25.04 1.68 -2.45
C VAL A 64 25.80 1.35 -3.72
N GLN A 65 27.13 1.11 -3.65
CA GLN A 65 27.93 0.79 -4.82
C GLN A 65 27.49 -0.51 -5.51
N ALA A 66 27.15 -1.54 -4.74
CA ALA A 66 26.62 -2.78 -5.30
C ALA A 66 25.28 -2.57 -6.03
N ALA A 67 24.41 -1.75 -5.46
CA ALA A 67 23.14 -1.37 -6.09
C ALA A 67 23.36 -0.53 -7.36
N VAL A 68 24.29 0.44 -7.33
CA VAL A 68 24.66 1.24 -8.53
C VAL A 68 25.16 0.32 -9.65
N THR A 69 26.09 -0.58 -9.34
CA THR A 69 26.64 -1.52 -10.34
C THR A 69 25.55 -2.38 -10.97
N GLU A 70 24.58 -2.85 -10.19
CA GLU A 70 23.45 -3.62 -10.72
C GLU A 70 22.52 -2.76 -11.58
N ALA A 71 22.28 -1.52 -11.17
CA ALA A 71 21.45 -0.56 -11.92
C ALA A 71 22.11 -0.21 -13.26
N GLU A 72 23.42 0.06 -13.27
CA GLU A 72 24.22 0.33 -14.50
C GLU A 72 24.14 -0.85 -15.47
N LYS A 73 24.39 -2.08 -14.96
CA LYS A 73 24.30 -3.31 -15.76
C LYS A 73 22.94 -3.46 -16.47
N ARG A 74 21.88 -2.97 -15.87
CA ARG A 74 20.51 -3.05 -16.40
C ARG A 74 20.09 -1.82 -17.19
N GLY A 75 20.88 -0.75 -17.17
CA GLY A 75 20.51 0.53 -17.80
C GLY A 75 19.35 1.24 -17.09
N TRP A 76 19.23 1.07 -15.76
CA TRP A 76 18.17 1.69 -14.96
C TRP A 76 18.74 2.81 -14.09
N PRO A 77 18.60 4.09 -14.49
CA PRO A 77 19.11 5.19 -13.68
C PRO A 77 18.24 5.41 -12.44
N LEU A 78 18.81 5.21 -11.27
CA LEU A 78 18.12 5.26 -9.99
C LEU A 78 18.74 6.28 -9.02
N ASN A 79 17.96 6.64 -8.01
CA ASN A 79 18.42 7.24 -6.77
C ASN A 79 18.45 6.15 -5.71
N ILE A 80 19.58 6.04 -4.98
CA ILE A 80 19.81 5.00 -3.99
C ILE A 80 20.26 5.65 -2.69
N ALA A 81 19.53 5.43 -1.61
CA ALA A 81 19.80 6.02 -0.30
C ALA A 81 19.96 4.93 0.75
N VAL A 82 20.86 5.13 1.70
CA VAL A 82 21.01 4.30 2.91
C VAL A 82 20.82 5.19 4.13
N VAL A 83 19.96 4.72 5.03
CA VAL A 83 19.74 5.30 6.36
C VAL A 83 20.27 4.36 7.46
N ASP A 84 20.59 4.92 8.62
CA ASP A 84 21.00 4.15 9.81
C ASP A 84 19.78 3.54 10.55
N SER A 85 20.02 2.86 11.67
CA SER A 85 18.98 2.26 12.52
C SER A 85 18.04 3.31 13.16
N GLY A 86 18.45 4.58 13.22
CA GLY A 86 17.63 5.72 13.67
C GLY A 86 16.88 6.42 12.53
N ALA A 87 16.94 5.89 11.30
CA ALA A 87 16.35 6.47 10.09
C ALA A 87 17.02 7.76 9.58
N ASN A 88 18.23 8.08 10.04
CA ASN A 88 19.01 9.23 9.58
C ASN A 88 19.76 8.86 8.29
N LEU A 89 19.82 9.79 7.34
CA LEU A 89 20.56 9.59 6.09
C LEU A 89 22.06 9.43 6.37
N VAL A 90 22.64 8.31 5.90
CA VAL A 90 24.08 8.05 5.98
C VAL A 90 24.78 8.37 4.66
N THR A 91 24.20 7.92 3.54
CA THR A 91 24.74 8.18 2.21
C THR A 91 23.65 8.07 1.15
N MET A 92 23.87 8.73 0.02
CA MET A 92 22.97 8.70 -1.12
C MET A 92 23.75 8.87 -2.43
N VAL A 93 23.31 8.19 -3.47
CA VAL A 93 23.74 8.41 -4.86
C VAL A 93 22.55 8.72 -5.73
N ARG A 94 22.67 9.77 -6.54
CA ARG A 94 21.81 10.03 -7.68
C ARG A 94 22.58 9.70 -8.95
N MET A 95 22.14 8.69 -9.67
CA MET A 95 22.74 8.34 -10.97
C MET A 95 22.35 9.37 -12.04
N ASP A 96 23.21 9.52 -13.03
CA ASP A 96 22.90 10.39 -14.18
C ASP A 96 21.65 9.90 -14.90
N GLY A 97 20.76 10.84 -15.26
CA GLY A 97 19.49 10.51 -15.86
C GLY A 97 18.38 10.04 -14.90
N ALA A 98 18.67 9.85 -13.62
CA ALA A 98 17.64 9.49 -12.63
C ALA A 98 16.64 10.63 -12.42
N GLN A 99 15.34 10.28 -12.36
CA GLN A 99 14.27 11.28 -12.21
C GLN A 99 14.36 12.02 -10.86
N THR A 100 14.06 13.32 -10.88
CA THR A 100 14.22 14.21 -9.74
C THR A 100 13.32 13.81 -8.53
N ALA A 101 12.08 13.42 -8.78
CA ALA A 101 11.16 13.02 -7.74
C ALA A 101 11.70 11.84 -6.90
N SER A 102 12.46 10.94 -7.51
CA SER A 102 13.00 9.75 -6.87
C SER A 102 14.12 10.03 -5.85
N ILE A 103 14.65 11.25 -5.81
CA ILE A 103 15.58 11.68 -4.75
C ILE A 103 14.92 11.55 -3.36
N ALA A 104 13.74 12.14 -3.21
CA ALA A 104 12.99 12.06 -1.96
C ALA A 104 12.38 10.67 -1.73
N ILE A 105 11.90 10.02 -2.81
CA ILE A 105 11.25 8.71 -2.72
C ILE A 105 12.23 7.62 -2.26
N SER A 106 13.49 7.61 -2.74
CA SER A 106 14.48 6.62 -2.30
C SER A 106 14.77 6.72 -0.80
N GLN A 107 14.92 7.94 -0.28
CA GLN A 107 15.09 8.19 1.15
C GLN A 107 13.85 7.77 1.95
N HIS A 108 12.65 8.08 1.45
CA HIS A 108 11.40 7.69 2.10
C HIS A 108 11.27 6.16 2.17
N LYS A 109 11.57 5.45 1.10
CA LYS A 109 11.59 3.98 1.09
C LYS A 109 12.56 3.41 2.13
N ALA A 110 13.76 3.98 2.24
CA ALA A 110 14.72 3.57 3.25
C ALA A 110 14.20 3.83 4.67
N ARG A 111 13.68 5.05 4.95
CA ARG A 111 13.10 5.38 6.26
C ARG A 111 11.92 4.49 6.63
N ALA A 112 10.99 4.27 5.71
CA ALA A 112 9.86 3.38 5.94
C ALA A 112 10.32 1.95 6.28
N ALA A 113 11.30 1.43 5.56
CA ALA A 113 11.82 0.08 5.78
C ALA A 113 12.44 -0.10 7.17
N VAL A 114 13.27 0.86 7.63
CA VAL A 114 13.89 0.78 8.95
C VAL A 114 12.88 1.01 10.07
N LYS A 115 12.05 2.05 9.99
CA LYS A 115 11.10 2.41 11.05
C LYS A 115 10.08 1.31 11.31
N TYR A 116 9.60 0.66 10.26
CA TYR A 116 8.60 -0.42 10.36
C TYR A 116 9.22 -1.82 10.35
N ARG A 117 10.53 -1.96 10.34
CA ARG A 117 11.29 -3.21 10.43
C ARG A 117 10.89 -4.24 9.38
N ARG A 118 10.55 -3.78 8.16
CA ARG A 118 10.08 -4.62 7.06
C ARG A 118 10.36 -4.01 5.69
N PRO A 119 10.49 -4.81 4.63
CA PRO A 119 10.53 -4.27 3.27
C PRO A 119 9.27 -3.47 2.94
N THR A 120 9.41 -2.37 2.19
CA THR A 120 8.26 -1.54 1.78
C THR A 120 7.26 -2.29 0.89
N ARG A 121 7.67 -3.39 0.26
CA ARG A 121 6.78 -4.33 -0.42
C ARG A 121 5.63 -4.80 0.48
N ALA A 122 5.85 -4.96 1.77
CA ALA A 122 4.81 -5.38 2.70
C ALA A 122 3.65 -4.37 2.77
N PHE A 123 3.93 -3.07 2.63
CA PHE A 123 2.90 -2.02 2.57
C PHE A 123 2.21 -2.00 1.21
N GLU A 124 2.97 -2.16 0.12
CA GLU A 124 2.39 -2.29 -1.22
C GLU A 124 1.41 -3.47 -1.28
N ASP A 125 1.82 -4.64 -0.79
CA ASP A 125 0.98 -5.83 -0.75
C ASP A 125 -0.24 -5.66 0.17
N ALA A 126 -0.10 -4.97 1.30
CA ALA A 126 -1.21 -4.68 2.21
C ALA A 126 -2.31 -3.86 1.52
N VAL A 127 -1.94 -2.84 0.74
CA VAL A 127 -2.88 -2.01 0.01
C VAL A 127 -3.38 -2.71 -1.25
N GLN A 128 -2.47 -3.21 -2.11
CA GLN A 128 -2.82 -3.71 -3.45
C GLN A 128 -3.50 -5.08 -3.42
N LYS A 129 -3.10 -5.97 -2.49
CA LYS A 129 -3.60 -7.35 -2.44
C LYS A 129 -4.65 -7.58 -1.35
N LYS A 130 -4.56 -6.82 -0.24
CA LYS A 130 -5.44 -7.02 0.91
C LYS A 130 -6.47 -5.91 1.12
N GLY A 131 -6.34 -4.78 0.39
CA GLY A 131 -7.24 -3.65 0.53
C GLY A 131 -7.12 -2.90 1.87
N TYR A 132 -6.00 -3.02 2.60
CA TYR A 132 -5.79 -2.39 3.90
C TYR A 132 -5.44 -0.91 3.75
N LEU A 133 -6.44 -0.10 3.39
CA LEU A 133 -6.25 1.33 3.09
C LEU A 133 -5.78 2.15 4.31
N TYR A 134 -6.04 1.69 5.54
CA TYR A 134 -5.56 2.36 6.75
C TYR A 134 -4.03 2.54 6.76
N VAL A 135 -3.29 1.67 6.06
CA VAL A 135 -1.84 1.76 5.93
C VAL A 135 -1.39 3.10 5.37
N LEU A 136 -2.24 3.74 4.52
CA LEU A 136 -1.95 5.04 3.92
C LEU A 136 -2.02 6.21 4.93
N SER A 137 -2.60 6.00 6.11
CA SER A 137 -2.67 7.00 7.19
C SER A 137 -1.52 6.92 8.19
N LEU A 138 -0.62 5.94 8.04
CA LEU A 138 0.52 5.77 8.93
C LEU A 138 1.67 6.69 8.51
N ASP A 139 2.30 7.34 9.50
CA ASP A 139 3.42 8.23 9.26
C ASP A 139 4.61 7.51 8.61
N ASP A 140 5.24 8.18 7.64
CA ASP A 140 6.44 7.70 6.94
C ASP A 140 6.25 6.36 6.19
N VAL A 141 5.03 5.95 5.93
CA VAL A 141 4.74 4.78 5.07
C VAL A 141 4.75 5.19 3.60
N ILE A 142 5.38 4.35 2.78
CA ILE A 142 5.31 4.43 1.33
C ILE A 142 4.90 3.06 0.77
N THR A 143 3.80 3.04 0.01
CA THR A 143 3.23 1.82 -0.56
C THR A 143 3.83 1.48 -1.93
N SER A 144 5.16 1.56 -2.00
CA SER A 144 5.95 1.25 -3.18
C SER A 144 7.19 0.48 -2.76
N ARG A 145 7.40 -0.71 -3.33
CA ARG A 145 8.54 -1.58 -3.02
C ARG A 145 9.87 -0.94 -3.44
N GLY A 146 10.97 -1.42 -2.88
CA GLY A 146 12.33 -0.92 -3.12
C GLY A 146 12.99 -0.32 -1.87
N GLY A 147 12.34 -0.40 -0.69
CA GLY A 147 12.95 -0.16 0.61
C GLY A 147 13.20 -1.48 1.32
N ILE A 148 14.43 -1.76 1.78
CA ILE A 148 14.84 -3.05 2.35
C ILE A 148 15.65 -2.80 3.63
N PRO A 149 15.28 -3.41 4.78
CA PRO A 149 16.08 -3.34 5.99
C PRO A 149 17.47 -3.98 5.78
N LEU A 150 18.48 -3.38 6.35
CA LEU A 150 19.85 -3.91 6.43
C LEU A 150 20.02 -4.58 7.79
N ILE A 151 20.19 -5.90 7.77
CA ILE A 151 20.21 -6.75 8.96
C ILE A 151 21.57 -7.39 9.12
N GLU A 152 22.16 -7.22 10.31
CA GLU A 152 23.41 -7.86 10.71
C GLU A 152 23.22 -8.54 12.06
N GLU A 153 23.67 -9.78 12.19
CA GLU A 153 23.53 -10.57 13.42
C GLU A 153 22.11 -10.56 14.01
N GLY A 154 21.10 -10.63 13.12
CA GLY A 154 19.70 -10.61 13.50
C GLY A 154 19.17 -9.25 13.98
N LYS A 155 19.91 -8.16 13.79
CA LYS A 155 19.54 -6.80 14.20
C LYS A 155 19.49 -5.86 13.01
N ILE A 156 18.54 -4.95 12.99
CA ILE A 156 18.43 -3.91 11.97
C ILE A 156 19.46 -2.81 12.28
N ILE A 157 20.45 -2.64 11.40
CA ILE A 157 21.49 -1.61 11.51
C ILE A 157 21.22 -0.40 10.60
N GLY A 158 20.23 -0.49 9.73
CA GLY A 158 19.82 0.54 8.78
C GLY A 158 18.83 0.01 7.76
N ALA A 159 18.68 0.74 6.66
CA ALA A 159 17.92 0.30 5.49
C ALA A 159 18.45 0.98 4.22
N ILE A 160 18.25 0.30 3.07
CA ILE A 160 18.49 0.84 1.74
C ILE A 160 17.17 1.11 1.02
N GLY A 161 17.10 2.19 0.23
CA GLY A 161 15.95 2.54 -0.58
C GLY A 161 16.37 2.92 -2.00
N CYS A 162 15.74 2.31 -3.01
CA CYS A 162 15.97 2.59 -4.41
C CYS A 162 14.69 3.15 -5.05
N SER A 163 14.86 4.10 -5.96
CA SER A 163 13.76 4.71 -6.71
C SER A 163 14.24 5.33 -8.02
N GLY A 164 13.43 5.19 -9.07
CA GLY A 164 13.71 5.77 -10.38
C GLY A 164 13.11 5.00 -11.54
N ALA A 165 12.77 3.73 -11.32
CA ALA A 165 12.16 2.84 -12.29
C ALA A 165 10.80 2.32 -11.79
N THR A 166 10.36 1.16 -12.24
CA THR A 166 9.20 0.50 -11.65
C THR A 166 9.54 -0.03 -10.25
N GLY A 167 8.54 -0.17 -9.38
CA GLY A 167 8.78 -0.69 -8.03
C GLY A 167 9.50 -2.03 -8.01
N SER A 168 9.24 -2.91 -8.99
CA SER A 168 9.90 -4.21 -9.11
C SER A 168 11.38 -4.08 -9.49
N GLN A 169 11.72 -3.12 -10.36
CA GLN A 169 13.10 -2.82 -10.74
C GLN A 169 13.85 -2.17 -9.57
N ASP A 170 13.22 -1.23 -8.87
CA ASP A 170 13.75 -0.61 -7.67
C ASP A 170 14.09 -1.67 -6.61
N GLU A 171 13.15 -2.61 -6.34
CA GLU A 171 13.34 -3.70 -5.39
C GLU A 171 14.48 -4.65 -5.82
N ALA A 172 14.56 -5.01 -7.11
CA ALA A 172 15.60 -5.89 -7.61
C ALA A 172 17.01 -5.31 -7.38
N VAL A 173 17.19 -4.04 -7.71
CA VAL A 173 18.47 -3.33 -7.49
C VAL A 173 18.79 -3.20 -6.00
N CYS A 174 17.83 -2.78 -5.18
CA CYS A 174 18.02 -2.65 -3.74
C CYS A 174 18.32 -3.98 -3.05
N THR A 175 17.77 -5.09 -3.56
CA THR A 175 18.08 -6.44 -3.04
C THR A 175 19.56 -6.78 -3.20
N VAL A 176 20.17 -6.43 -4.33
CA VAL A 176 21.62 -6.62 -4.55
C VAL A 176 22.42 -5.77 -3.57
N GLY A 177 22.07 -4.51 -3.38
CA GLY A 177 22.71 -3.65 -2.37
C GLY A 177 22.58 -4.23 -0.95
N ALA A 178 21.38 -4.63 -0.57
CA ALA A 178 21.11 -5.20 0.76
C ALA A 178 21.86 -6.50 1.01
N SER A 179 22.07 -7.34 0.00
CA SER A 179 22.78 -8.63 0.13
C SER A 179 24.25 -8.47 0.55
N THR A 180 24.84 -7.29 0.42
CA THR A 180 26.20 -7.01 0.93
C THR A 180 26.25 -6.95 2.46
N VAL A 181 25.09 -6.76 3.10
CA VAL A 181 24.94 -6.65 4.56
C VAL A 181 24.17 -7.84 5.13
N ASN A 182 23.04 -8.17 4.52
CA ASN A 182 22.15 -9.24 4.97
C ASN A 182 22.76 -10.60 4.66
N LYS A 183 23.27 -11.29 5.69
CA LYS A 183 23.90 -12.61 5.59
C LYS A 183 23.19 -13.59 6.53
#